data_3d644ec59068c30732536218d293d476
#
_entry.id   3d644ec59068c30732536218d293d476
#
_cell.length_a   1.000
_cell.length_b   1.000
_cell.length_c   1.000
_cell.angle_alpha   90.00
_cell.angle_beta   90.00
_cell.angle_gamma   90.00
#
_symmetry.space_group_name_H-M   'P 1'
#
loop_
_entity.id
_entity.type
_entity.pdbx_description
1 polymer ?
#
loop_
_entity_poly.entity_id
_entity_poly.type
_entity_poly.pdbx_seq_one_letter_code
_entity_poly.pdbx_strand_id
1 'polypeptide(L)'
;MRNQAVNQVCETNSMDVALEALGKSIARWTETGDQLMTTIPGLSLFRRDEPTPPISGMYEPSICVIAQGAKRVLLGDDTYVYDAHHFLITSVHLPTVVQIIKANREKPCLGLRLNLDRHEMSQLMVDSHLPPPRAQQSSRGMATGEVTLPLLSAFQRLIDLLAEPEDIPILAPTIQREIIYRLLVGDQGVRLRQIASAGSQSHQIAQAIDWLKSHYIRPLRSIR
;
A
#
# COMPACT_ATOMS: atom_id res chain seq x y z
N MET A 1 -33.80 -5.23 11.67
CA MET A 1 -33.14 -6.32 10.90
C MET A 1 -33.25 -6.13 9.38
N ARG A 2 -34.42 -5.81 8.79
CA ARG A 2 -34.56 -5.65 7.30
C ARG A 2 -33.74 -4.50 6.71
N ASN A 3 -33.60 -3.35 7.39
CA ASN A 3 -32.82 -2.21 6.91
C ASN A 3 -31.30 -2.43 6.94
N GLN A 4 -30.78 -3.25 7.88
CA GLN A 4 -29.35 -3.55 7.95
C GLN A 4 -28.92 -4.47 6.78
N ALA A 5 -29.75 -5.45 6.44
CA ALA A 5 -29.47 -6.34 5.31
C ALA A 5 -29.50 -5.60 3.96
N VAL A 6 -30.43 -4.66 3.76
CA VAL A 6 -30.50 -3.84 2.55
C VAL A 6 -29.29 -2.91 2.42
N ASN A 7 -28.85 -2.27 3.50
CA ASN A 7 -27.65 -1.42 3.49
C ASN A 7 -26.40 -2.25 3.18
N GLN A 8 -26.25 -3.42 3.77
CA GLN A 8 -25.09 -4.30 3.56
C GLN A 8 -25.00 -4.80 2.10
N VAL A 9 -26.13 -5.16 1.48
CA VAL A 9 -26.18 -5.54 0.06
C VAL A 9 -25.86 -4.35 -0.86
N CYS A 10 -26.31 -3.13 -0.51
CA CYS A 10 -26.03 -1.94 -1.29
C CYS A 10 -24.54 -1.53 -1.19
N GLU A 11 -23.93 -1.63 -0.03
CA GLU A 11 -22.50 -1.36 0.18
C GLU A 11 -21.61 -2.37 -0.54
N THR A 12 -21.95 -3.66 -0.49
CA THR A 12 -21.22 -4.71 -1.22
C THR A 12 -21.26 -4.47 -2.74
N ASN A 13 -22.41 -4.14 -3.29
CA ASN A 13 -22.56 -3.84 -4.71
C ASN A 13 -21.74 -2.59 -5.12
N SER A 14 -21.70 -1.58 -4.26
CA SER A 14 -20.89 -0.36 -4.50
C SER A 14 -19.39 -0.64 -4.46
N MET A 15 -18.94 -1.54 -3.58
CA MET A 15 -17.54 -1.96 -3.48
C MET A 15 -17.10 -2.72 -4.72
N ASP A 16 -17.91 -3.68 -5.19
CA ASP A 16 -17.60 -4.48 -6.38
C ASP A 16 -17.50 -3.59 -7.63
N VAL A 17 -18.41 -2.63 -7.77
CA VAL A 17 -18.38 -1.64 -8.87
C VAL A 17 -17.10 -0.79 -8.82
N ALA A 18 -16.70 -0.33 -7.64
CA ALA A 18 -15.49 0.48 -7.49
C ALA A 18 -14.21 -0.34 -7.78
N LEU A 19 -14.17 -1.60 -7.34
CA LEU A 19 -13.07 -2.52 -7.63
C LEU A 19 -12.97 -2.85 -9.13
N GLU A 20 -14.10 -3.08 -9.77
CA GLU A 20 -14.16 -3.31 -11.23
C GLU A 20 -13.65 -2.07 -11.99
N ALA A 21 -14.07 -0.86 -11.62
CA ALA A 21 -13.60 0.38 -12.23
C ALA A 21 -12.09 0.54 -12.07
N LEU A 22 -11.56 0.35 -10.86
CA LEU A 22 -10.13 0.41 -10.57
C LEU A 22 -9.36 -0.64 -11.39
N GLY A 23 -9.88 -1.87 -11.46
CA GLY A 23 -9.29 -2.95 -12.25
C GLY A 23 -9.22 -2.59 -13.74
N LYS A 24 -10.27 -2.03 -14.33
CA LYS A 24 -10.30 -1.56 -15.73
C LYS A 24 -9.25 -0.47 -15.97
N SER A 25 -9.13 0.50 -15.06
CA SER A 25 -8.13 1.56 -15.16
C SER A 25 -6.70 1.00 -15.11
N ILE A 26 -6.41 0.07 -14.17
CA ILE A 26 -5.10 -0.58 -14.09
C ILE A 26 -4.83 -1.40 -15.35
N ALA A 27 -5.79 -2.20 -15.83
CA ALA A 27 -5.65 -3.02 -17.03
C ALA A 27 -5.28 -2.18 -18.24
N ARG A 28 -5.98 -1.03 -18.45
CA ARG A 28 -5.70 -0.09 -19.53
C ARG A 28 -4.25 0.40 -19.54
N TRP A 29 -3.71 0.77 -18.36
CA TRP A 29 -2.36 1.28 -18.26
C TRP A 29 -1.27 0.20 -18.27
N THR A 30 -1.64 -1.08 -18.12
CA THR A 30 -0.72 -2.22 -18.11
C THR A 30 -0.91 -3.15 -19.33
N GLU A 31 -1.53 -2.69 -20.43
CA GLU A 31 -1.74 -3.49 -21.64
C GLU A 31 -0.43 -3.94 -22.29
N THR A 32 0.61 -3.11 -22.22
CA THR A 32 1.89 -3.34 -22.92
C THR A 32 2.97 -3.98 -22.04
N GLY A 33 2.66 -4.28 -20.78
CA GLY A 33 3.67 -4.86 -19.88
C GLY A 33 3.15 -5.26 -18.50
N ASP A 34 3.92 -6.08 -17.84
CA ASP A 34 3.59 -6.65 -16.53
C ASP A 34 3.62 -5.62 -15.39
N GLN A 35 4.37 -4.53 -15.56
CA GLN A 35 4.54 -3.48 -14.56
C GLN A 35 4.77 -2.14 -15.23
N LEU A 36 4.11 -1.12 -14.72
CA LEU A 36 4.27 0.27 -15.11
C LEU A 36 4.73 1.10 -13.91
N MET A 37 5.91 1.71 -14.01
CA MET A 37 6.31 2.82 -13.15
C MET A 37 5.67 4.09 -13.73
N THR A 38 4.71 4.66 -13.03
CA THR A 38 3.93 5.78 -13.57
C THR A 38 4.68 7.12 -13.46
N THR A 39 4.16 8.15 -14.11
CA THR A 39 4.64 9.54 -13.96
C THR A 39 4.26 10.16 -12.61
N ILE A 40 3.34 9.55 -11.86
CA ILE A 40 3.01 9.98 -10.50
C ILE A 40 4.07 9.41 -9.55
N PRO A 41 4.78 10.26 -8.80
CA PRO A 41 5.84 9.82 -7.89
C PRO A 41 5.35 8.77 -6.89
N GLY A 42 6.09 7.67 -6.79
CA GLY A 42 5.78 6.59 -5.85
C GLY A 42 4.65 5.64 -6.26
N LEU A 43 3.90 5.93 -7.34
CA LEU A 43 2.83 5.06 -7.83
C LEU A 43 3.36 4.10 -8.89
N SER A 44 3.10 2.80 -8.72
CA SER A 44 3.31 1.78 -9.75
C SER A 44 2.09 0.89 -9.89
N LEU A 45 1.84 0.45 -11.12
CA LEU A 45 0.76 -0.46 -11.47
C LEU A 45 1.36 -1.80 -11.89
N PHE A 46 0.65 -2.90 -11.67
CA PHE A 46 1.09 -4.21 -12.12
C PHE A 46 -0.06 -5.08 -12.61
N ARG A 47 0.28 -5.96 -13.55
CA ARG A 47 -0.58 -7.00 -14.11
C ARG A 47 0.18 -8.32 -14.10
N ARG A 48 -0.51 -9.42 -13.81
CA ARG A 48 -0.02 -10.79 -13.99
C ARG A 48 -1.16 -11.65 -14.53
N ASP A 49 -0.92 -12.29 -15.66
CA ASP A 49 -1.91 -13.09 -16.36
C ASP A 49 -1.93 -14.54 -15.87
N GLU A 50 -1.01 -14.92 -15.00
CA GLU A 50 -0.91 -16.27 -14.42
C GLU A 50 -0.27 -16.23 -13.02
N PRO A 51 -0.48 -17.27 -12.20
CA PRO A 51 0.21 -17.41 -10.93
C PRO A 51 1.72 -17.45 -11.12
N THR A 52 2.47 -16.88 -10.17
CA THR A 52 3.94 -16.87 -10.25
C THR A 52 4.55 -17.85 -9.27
N PRO A 53 5.77 -18.35 -9.54
CA PRO A 53 6.57 -18.94 -8.48
C PRO A 53 6.86 -17.91 -7.38
N PRO A 54 7.28 -18.35 -6.17
CA PRO A 54 7.77 -17.45 -5.13
C PRO A 54 9.00 -16.68 -5.63
N ILE A 55 8.96 -15.34 -5.53
CA ILE A 55 10.02 -14.44 -5.99
C ILE A 55 10.51 -13.61 -4.81
N SER A 56 11.80 -13.68 -4.51
CA SER A 56 12.42 -12.87 -3.47
C SER A 56 12.55 -11.41 -3.92
N GLY A 57 12.27 -10.49 -3.03
CA GLY A 57 12.35 -9.06 -3.30
C GLY A 57 12.46 -8.22 -2.03
N MET A 58 12.68 -6.94 -2.22
CA MET A 58 12.68 -5.96 -1.13
C MET A 58 11.42 -5.11 -1.25
N TYR A 59 10.60 -5.10 -0.21
CA TYR A 59 9.49 -4.18 -0.10
C TYR A 59 9.94 -2.89 0.60
N GLU A 60 9.57 -1.78 0.01
CA GLU A 60 9.72 -0.45 0.58
C GLU A 60 8.47 -0.07 1.37
N PRO A 61 8.56 0.96 2.26
CA PRO A 61 7.37 1.51 2.89
C PRO A 61 6.32 1.88 1.84
N SER A 62 5.21 1.15 1.83
CA SER A 62 4.19 1.28 0.79
C SER A 62 2.86 0.65 1.20
N ILE A 63 1.81 1.04 0.50
CA ILE A 63 0.54 0.32 0.45
C ILE A 63 0.42 -0.40 -0.89
N CYS A 64 0.01 -1.66 -0.86
CA CYS A 64 -0.35 -2.44 -2.03
C CYS A 64 -1.85 -2.75 -2.01
N VAL A 65 -2.55 -2.43 -3.10
CA VAL A 65 -3.97 -2.72 -3.30
C VAL A 65 -4.11 -3.64 -4.52
N ILE A 66 -4.93 -4.66 -4.37
CA ILE A 66 -5.33 -5.57 -5.46
C ILE A 66 -6.76 -5.18 -5.89
N ALA A 67 -6.95 -4.86 -7.16
CA ALA A 67 -8.28 -4.64 -7.71
C ALA A 67 -8.91 -5.95 -8.20
N GLN A 68 -8.09 -6.92 -8.61
CA GLN A 68 -8.51 -8.24 -9.09
C GLN A 68 -7.43 -9.28 -8.84
N GLY A 69 -7.82 -10.48 -8.41
CA GLY A 69 -6.89 -11.57 -8.12
C GLY A 69 -6.51 -11.67 -6.65
N ALA A 70 -5.38 -12.33 -6.35
CA ALA A 70 -4.87 -12.45 -4.98
C ALA A 70 -3.36 -12.67 -4.96
N LYS A 71 -2.73 -12.22 -3.88
CA LYS A 71 -1.29 -12.22 -3.68
C LYS A 71 -0.93 -12.77 -2.30
N ARG A 72 0.16 -13.50 -2.24
CA ARG A 72 0.77 -13.99 -0.99
C ARG A 72 2.12 -13.31 -0.81
N VAL A 73 2.42 -12.91 0.41
CA VAL A 73 3.73 -12.35 0.79
C VAL A 73 4.20 -13.08 2.04
N LEU A 74 5.43 -13.56 2.02
CA LEU A 74 6.10 -14.19 3.16
C LEU A 74 7.13 -13.21 3.73
N LEU A 75 7.15 -13.08 5.04
CA LEU A 75 8.13 -12.31 5.80
C LEU A 75 8.64 -13.18 6.96
N GLY A 76 9.79 -13.80 6.79
CA GLY A 76 10.24 -14.86 7.69
C GLY A 76 9.22 -16.00 7.74
N ASP A 77 8.74 -16.34 8.93
CA ASP A 77 7.73 -17.39 9.15
C ASP A 77 6.28 -16.87 8.98
N ASP A 78 6.08 -15.56 8.85
CA ASP A 78 4.76 -14.96 8.69
C ASP A 78 4.29 -15.00 7.24
N THR A 79 3.01 -15.36 7.04
CA THR A 79 2.35 -15.36 5.74
C THR A 79 1.21 -14.34 5.71
N TYR A 80 1.23 -13.46 4.73
CA TYR A 80 0.19 -12.48 4.45
C TYR A 80 -0.47 -12.82 3.11
N VAL A 81 -1.77 -13.04 3.12
CA VAL A 81 -2.58 -13.24 1.91
C VAL A 81 -3.57 -12.10 1.82
N TYR A 82 -3.65 -11.46 0.67
CA TYR A 82 -4.57 -10.36 0.45
C TYR A 82 -5.10 -10.36 -0.99
N ASP A 83 -6.28 -9.80 -1.14
CA ASP A 83 -7.10 -9.78 -2.34
C ASP A 83 -7.74 -8.41 -2.57
N ALA A 84 -8.81 -8.34 -3.35
CA ALA A 84 -9.50 -7.10 -3.67
C ALA A 84 -10.14 -6.39 -2.45
N HIS A 85 -10.42 -7.12 -1.37
CA HIS A 85 -11.04 -6.56 -0.16
C HIS A 85 -10.02 -6.15 0.91
N HIS A 86 -8.75 -6.51 0.72
CA HIS A 86 -7.69 -6.25 1.68
C HIS A 86 -6.49 -5.60 1.01
N PHE A 87 -5.92 -4.59 1.65
CA PHE A 87 -4.63 -4.05 1.26
C PHE A 87 -3.51 -4.63 2.12
N LEU A 88 -2.28 -4.53 1.61
CA LEU A 88 -1.07 -4.81 2.39
C LEU A 88 -0.32 -3.51 2.63
N ILE A 89 0.03 -3.25 3.90
CA ILE A 89 0.94 -2.16 4.26
C ILE A 89 2.29 -2.73 4.67
N THR A 90 3.35 -2.14 4.12
CA THR A 90 4.73 -2.33 4.55
C THR A 90 5.25 -1.01 5.11
N SER A 91 5.80 -1.03 6.30
CA SER A 91 6.13 0.17 7.06
C SER A 91 7.61 0.51 7.10
N VAL A 92 8.45 -0.47 6.83
CA VAL A 92 9.91 -0.37 6.73
C VAL A 92 10.38 -1.23 5.55
N HIS A 93 11.63 -1.08 5.16
CA HIS A 93 12.19 -1.95 4.13
C HIS A 93 12.31 -3.38 4.65
N LEU A 94 11.71 -4.32 3.95
CA LEU A 94 11.64 -5.72 4.37
C LEU A 94 12.02 -6.67 3.23
N PRO A 95 12.91 -7.65 3.47
CA PRO A 95 13.10 -8.75 2.55
C PRO A 95 11.87 -9.66 2.58
N THR A 96 11.25 -9.88 1.44
CA THR A 96 10.02 -10.65 1.31
C THR A 96 10.11 -11.66 0.18
N VAL A 97 9.28 -12.70 0.27
CA VAL A 97 9.02 -13.59 -0.85
C VAL A 97 7.57 -13.38 -1.29
N VAL A 98 7.40 -13.06 -2.55
CA VAL A 98 6.12 -12.65 -3.13
C VAL A 98 5.64 -13.68 -4.13
N GLN A 99 4.34 -13.96 -4.13
CA GLN A 99 3.71 -14.90 -5.07
C GLN A 99 2.33 -14.40 -5.46
N ILE A 100 2.04 -14.35 -6.76
CA ILE A 100 0.67 -14.25 -7.25
C ILE A 100 0.04 -15.62 -7.16
N ILE A 101 -1.09 -15.73 -6.43
CA ILE A 101 -1.75 -17.01 -6.17
C ILE A 101 -3.06 -17.19 -6.93
N LYS A 102 -3.66 -16.08 -7.40
CA LYS A 102 -4.91 -16.11 -8.16
C LYS A 102 -4.82 -15.14 -9.34
N ALA A 103 -4.62 -15.69 -10.53
CA ALA A 103 -4.60 -14.98 -11.79
C ALA A 103 -4.84 -15.98 -12.93
N ASN A 104 -5.42 -15.54 -14.03
CA ASN A 104 -5.43 -16.21 -15.32
C ASN A 104 -5.59 -15.14 -16.43
N ARG A 105 -5.49 -15.52 -17.71
CA ARG A 105 -5.57 -14.60 -18.85
C ARG A 105 -6.90 -13.86 -18.95
N GLU A 106 -8.01 -14.48 -18.56
CA GLU A 106 -9.35 -13.86 -18.58
C GLU A 106 -9.56 -12.95 -17.35
N LYS A 107 -8.97 -13.31 -16.22
CA LYS A 107 -9.02 -12.57 -14.95
C LYS A 107 -7.61 -12.42 -14.39
N PRO A 108 -6.79 -11.51 -14.96
CA PRO A 108 -5.45 -11.25 -14.48
C PRO A 108 -5.44 -10.70 -13.06
N CYS A 109 -4.34 -10.89 -12.35
CA CYS A 109 -4.11 -10.18 -11.09
C CYS A 109 -3.69 -8.75 -11.42
N LEU A 110 -4.53 -7.80 -11.01
CA LEU A 110 -4.36 -6.37 -11.24
C LEU A 110 -4.21 -5.65 -9.91
N GLY A 111 -3.22 -4.81 -9.80
CA GLY A 111 -3.02 -4.04 -8.58
C GLY A 111 -2.10 -2.85 -8.75
N LEU A 112 -1.99 -2.10 -7.67
CA LEU A 112 -1.12 -0.95 -7.57
C LEU A 112 -0.28 -1.00 -6.30
N ARG A 113 0.81 -0.25 -6.31
CA ARG A 113 1.61 0.06 -5.14
C ARG A 113 1.84 1.56 -5.09
N LEU A 114 1.61 2.15 -3.92
CA LEU A 114 1.94 3.53 -3.63
C LEU A 114 2.94 3.58 -2.46
N ASN A 115 4.07 4.22 -2.68
CA ASN A 115 5.06 4.43 -1.63
C ASN A 115 4.50 5.39 -0.56
N LEU A 116 4.82 5.12 0.70
CA LEU A 116 4.39 5.92 1.84
C LEU A 116 5.57 6.77 2.34
N ASP A 117 5.42 8.09 2.24
CA ASP A 117 6.40 9.03 2.77
C ASP A 117 6.17 9.24 4.27
N ARG A 118 7.19 8.92 5.08
CA ARG A 118 7.13 9.07 6.54
C ARG A 118 7.07 10.53 6.98
N HIS A 119 7.70 11.44 6.25
CA HIS A 119 7.64 12.86 6.57
C HIS A 119 6.23 13.38 6.38
N GLU A 120 5.58 13.04 5.26
CA GLU A 120 4.18 13.39 4.98
C GLU A 120 3.23 12.79 6.02
N MET A 121 3.43 11.52 6.41
CA MET A 121 2.65 10.91 7.50
C MET A 121 2.80 11.65 8.82
N SER A 122 4.02 12.04 9.18
CA SER A 122 4.30 12.79 10.43
C SER A 122 3.65 14.17 10.40
N GLN A 123 3.73 14.87 9.27
CA GLN A 123 3.11 16.17 9.08
C GLN A 123 1.58 16.08 9.18
N LEU A 124 0.98 15.08 8.54
CA LEU A 124 -0.47 14.84 8.63
C LEU A 124 -0.94 14.53 10.05
N MET A 125 -0.14 13.81 10.84
CA MET A 125 -0.48 13.56 12.24
C MET A 125 -0.55 14.86 13.04
N VAL A 126 0.38 15.79 12.81
CA VAL A 126 0.38 17.11 13.44
C VAL A 126 -0.83 17.93 13.00
N ASP A 127 -1.04 18.05 11.69
CA ASP A 127 -2.10 18.89 11.10
C ASP A 127 -3.50 18.39 11.47
N SER A 128 -3.67 17.06 11.60
CA SER A 128 -4.94 16.41 11.94
C SER A 128 -5.13 16.18 13.43
N HIS A 129 -4.21 16.62 14.28
CA HIS A 129 -4.24 16.43 15.74
C HIS A 129 -4.43 14.96 16.14
N LEU A 130 -3.89 14.03 15.33
CA LEU A 130 -3.98 12.60 15.62
C LEU A 130 -3.11 12.26 16.84
N PRO A 131 -3.64 11.56 17.84
CA PRO A 131 -2.87 11.24 19.03
C PRO A 131 -1.70 10.34 18.67
N PRO A 132 -0.51 10.57 19.27
CA PRO A 132 0.60 9.63 19.14
C PRO A 132 0.16 8.26 19.65
N PRO A 133 0.63 7.17 19.06
CA PRO A 133 0.31 5.83 19.52
C PRO A 133 0.85 5.63 20.94
N ARG A 134 0.08 4.97 21.79
CA ARG A 134 0.54 4.56 23.12
C ARG A 134 1.71 3.59 22.94
N ALA A 135 2.84 3.89 23.60
CA ALA A 135 4.08 3.14 23.49
C ALA A 135 3.93 1.74 24.09
N GLN A 136 3.52 0.71 23.35
CA GLN A 136 3.73 -0.67 23.79
C GLN A 136 3.21 -1.79 22.86
N GLN A 137 3.05 -1.56 21.59
CA GLN A 137 2.85 -2.71 20.69
C GLN A 137 4.03 -2.80 19.73
N SER A 138 4.83 -3.87 19.87
CA SER A 138 5.82 -4.23 18.85
C SER A 138 5.06 -4.50 17.57
N SER A 139 4.99 -3.51 16.69
CA SER A 139 4.29 -3.68 15.42
C SER A 139 5.21 -4.41 14.45
N ARG A 140 4.75 -5.54 13.93
CA ARG A 140 5.38 -6.19 12.77
C ARG A 140 5.49 -5.16 11.64
N GLY A 141 6.55 -5.20 10.87
CA GLY A 141 6.79 -4.26 9.78
C GLY A 141 5.81 -4.38 8.61
N MET A 142 4.84 -5.31 8.66
CA MET A 142 3.85 -5.60 7.63
C MET A 142 2.49 -5.94 8.26
N ALA A 143 1.40 -5.52 7.61
CA ALA A 143 0.03 -5.85 8.00
C ALA A 143 -0.93 -5.79 6.82
N THR A 144 -2.04 -6.50 6.92
CA THR A 144 -3.22 -6.34 6.04
C THR A 144 -4.28 -5.50 6.72
N GLY A 145 -5.03 -4.72 5.94
CA GLY A 145 -6.19 -3.96 6.40
C GLY A 145 -7.32 -4.03 5.40
N GLU A 146 -8.53 -3.63 5.79
CA GLU A 146 -9.70 -3.66 4.94
C GLU A 146 -9.72 -2.48 3.97
N VAL A 147 -10.06 -2.76 2.71
CA VAL A 147 -10.25 -1.74 1.68
C VAL A 147 -11.60 -1.07 1.90
N THR A 148 -11.63 0.26 1.89
CA THR A 148 -12.86 1.05 2.02
C THR A 148 -13.20 1.77 0.72
N LEU A 149 -14.48 2.04 0.46
CA LEU A 149 -14.92 2.81 -0.71
C LEU A 149 -14.22 4.18 -0.84
N PRO A 150 -14.10 4.99 0.24
CA PRO A 150 -13.37 6.25 0.14
C PRO A 150 -11.89 6.08 -0.24
N LEU A 151 -11.24 4.99 0.21
CA LEU A 151 -9.85 4.70 -0.15
C LEU A 151 -9.75 4.31 -1.63
N LEU A 152 -10.64 3.44 -2.13
CA LEU A 152 -10.71 3.09 -3.56
C LEU A 152 -10.97 4.30 -4.44
N SER A 153 -11.91 5.16 -4.04
CA SER A 153 -12.22 6.39 -4.78
C SER A 153 -10.99 7.31 -4.88
N ALA A 154 -10.20 7.41 -3.83
CA ALA A 154 -8.96 8.20 -3.86
C ALA A 154 -7.92 7.57 -4.81
N PHE A 155 -7.75 6.24 -4.79
CA PHE A 155 -6.87 5.55 -5.74
C PHE A 155 -7.37 5.65 -7.19
N GLN A 156 -8.68 5.57 -7.43
CA GLN A 156 -9.25 5.75 -8.77
C GLN A 156 -8.90 7.14 -9.31
N ARG A 157 -9.15 8.21 -8.54
CA ARG A 157 -8.80 9.59 -8.93
C ARG A 157 -7.30 9.76 -9.17
N LEU A 158 -6.45 9.09 -8.37
CA LEU A 158 -5.00 9.14 -8.57
C LEU A 158 -4.58 8.50 -9.90
N ILE A 159 -5.18 7.36 -10.29
CA ILE A 159 -4.91 6.71 -11.58
C ILE A 159 -5.47 7.53 -12.74
N ASP A 160 -6.65 8.13 -12.58
CA ASP A 160 -7.28 8.95 -13.62
C ASP A 160 -6.40 10.14 -14.03
N LEU A 161 -5.62 10.72 -13.10
CA LEU A 161 -4.64 11.77 -13.40
C LEU A 161 -3.54 11.35 -14.39
N LEU A 162 -3.32 10.06 -14.61
CA LEU A 162 -2.37 9.61 -15.65
C LEU A 162 -2.82 10.01 -17.06
N ALA A 163 -4.11 10.29 -17.26
CA ALA A 163 -4.63 10.82 -18.52
C ALA A 163 -4.50 12.36 -18.62
N GLU A 164 -4.17 13.03 -17.52
CA GLU A 164 -4.07 14.49 -17.40
C GLU A 164 -2.70 14.88 -16.83
N PRO A 165 -1.60 14.64 -17.55
CA PRO A 165 -0.24 14.77 -17.01
C PRO A 165 0.12 16.17 -16.53
N GLU A 166 -0.52 17.21 -17.06
CA GLU A 166 -0.29 18.59 -16.63
C GLU A 166 -0.82 18.86 -15.21
N ASP A 167 -1.83 18.13 -14.77
CA ASP A 167 -2.43 18.27 -13.44
C ASP A 167 -1.71 17.46 -12.35
N ILE A 168 -0.88 16.49 -12.75
CA ILE A 168 -0.15 15.62 -11.82
C ILE A 168 0.63 16.42 -10.76
N PRO A 169 1.43 17.46 -11.10
CA PRO A 169 2.24 18.16 -10.10
C PRO A 169 1.44 18.81 -8.98
N ILE A 170 0.19 19.17 -9.24
CA ILE A 170 -0.69 19.86 -8.28
C ILE A 170 -1.64 18.90 -7.58
N LEU A 171 -2.32 18.03 -8.35
CA LEU A 171 -3.40 17.20 -7.81
C LEU A 171 -2.89 15.89 -7.21
N ALA A 172 -1.84 15.28 -7.75
CA ALA A 172 -1.34 14.02 -7.22
C ALA A 172 -0.89 14.12 -5.75
N PRO A 173 -0.11 15.13 -5.31
CA PRO A 173 0.24 15.28 -3.90
C PRO A 173 -0.98 15.41 -2.98
N THR A 174 -2.02 16.13 -3.42
CA THR A 174 -3.25 16.31 -2.65
C THR A 174 -4.00 14.99 -2.46
N ILE A 175 -4.12 14.18 -3.53
CA ILE A 175 -4.80 12.89 -3.47
C ILE A 175 -3.96 11.88 -2.67
N GLN A 176 -2.64 11.87 -2.83
CA GLN A 176 -1.74 11.04 -2.02
C GLN A 176 -1.86 11.37 -0.53
N ARG A 177 -1.95 12.67 -0.20
CA ARG A 177 -2.17 13.14 1.17
C ARG A 177 -3.52 12.64 1.72
N GLU A 178 -4.60 12.66 0.92
CA GLU A 178 -5.88 12.08 1.29
C GLU A 178 -5.76 10.58 1.57
N ILE A 179 -5.08 9.81 0.69
CA ILE A 179 -4.85 8.38 0.88
C ILE A 179 -4.14 8.12 2.20
N ILE A 180 -3.03 8.83 2.47
CA ILE A 180 -2.26 8.70 3.71
C ILE A 180 -3.16 9.02 4.93
N TYR A 181 -3.95 10.08 4.87
CA TYR A 181 -4.87 10.43 5.95
C TYR A 181 -5.88 9.31 6.24
N ARG A 182 -6.52 8.75 5.20
CA ARG A 182 -7.46 7.63 5.35
C ARG A 182 -6.81 6.40 5.98
N LEU A 183 -5.57 6.12 5.64
CA LEU A 183 -4.79 5.05 6.25
C LEU A 183 -4.45 5.34 7.72
N LEU A 184 -4.11 6.58 8.07
CA LEU A 184 -3.78 6.99 9.44
C LEU A 184 -4.98 6.94 10.39
N VAL A 185 -6.20 7.12 9.88
CA VAL A 185 -7.46 7.05 10.67
C VAL A 185 -8.16 5.68 10.56
N GLY A 186 -7.74 4.83 9.64
CA GLY A 186 -8.30 3.48 9.42
C GLY A 186 -7.86 2.45 10.45
N ASP A 187 -8.19 1.20 10.20
CA ASP A 187 -7.92 0.03 11.08
C ASP A 187 -6.43 -0.17 11.39
N GLN A 188 -5.55 0.07 10.42
CA GLN A 188 -4.09 0.01 10.58
C GLN A 188 -3.45 1.34 11.01
N GLY A 189 -4.27 2.35 11.31
CA GLY A 189 -3.82 3.71 11.61
C GLY A 189 -2.89 3.80 12.83
N VAL A 190 -3.18 3.07 13.91
CA VAL A 190 -2.31 3.02 15.10
C VAL A 190 -0.90 2.59 14.73
N ARG A 191 -0.76 1.55 13.90
CA ARG A 191 0.52 1.04 13.42
C ARG A 191 1.27 2.07 12.58
N LEU A 192 0.60 2.69 11.62
CA LEU A 192 1.21 3.71 10.77
C LEU A 192 1.67 4.92 11.58
N ARG A 193 0.87 5.36 12.56
CA ARG A 193 1.26 6.44 13.47
C ARG A 193 2.49 6.10 14.33
N GLN A 194 2.66 4.82 14.73
CA GLN A 194 3.87 4.38 15.44
C GLN A 194 5.12 4.58 14.59
N ILE A 195 5.04 4.26 13.30
CA ILE A 195 6.17 4.36 12.38
C ILE A 195 6.50 5.82 12.06
N ALA A 196 5.47 6.65 11.89
CA ALA A 196 5.60 8.06 11.61
C ALA A 196 6.10 8.87 12.83
N SER A 197 5.87 8.37 14.06
CA SER A 197 6.27 9.07 15.28
C SER A 197 7.79 9.08 15.44
N ALA A 198 8.38 10.26 15.49
CA ALA A 198 9.81 10.44 15.75
C ALA A 198 10.21 9.80 17.08
N GLY A 199 11.34 9.09 17.12
CA GLY A 199 11.85 8.42 18.32
C GLY A 199 11.20 7.09 18.67
N SER A 200 10.21 6.60 17.91
CA SER A 200 9.69 5.25 18.10
C SER A 200 10.76 4.20 17.75
N GLN A 201 10.69 3.03 18.36
CA GLN A 201 11.58 1.90 18.03
C GLN A 201 11.51 1.56 16.53
N SER A 202 10.32 1.60 15.94
CA SER A 202 10.12 1.39 14.50
C SER A 202 10.80 2.46 13.65
N HIS A 203 10.80 3.72 14.09
CA HIS A 203 11.52 4.81 13.44
C HIS A 203 13.03 4.60 13.49
N GLN A 204 13.58 4.20 14.65
CA GLN A 204 15.00 3.90 14.80
C GLN A 204 15.44 2.70 13.93
N ILE A 205 14.64 1.64 13.89
CA ILE A 205 14.88 0.48 13.00
C ILE A 205 14.86 0.90 11.53
N ALA A 206 13.90 1.73 11.13
CA ALA A 206 13.82 2.21 9.76
C ALA A 206 15.05 3.06 9.39
N GLN A 207 15.50 3.97 10.27
CA GLN A 207 16.72 4.74 10.06
C GLN A 207 17.97 3.84 9.97
N ALA A 208 18.06 2.80 10.82
CA ALA A 208 19.16 1.86 10.77
C ALA A 208 19.20 1.08 9.44
N ILE A 209 18.03 0.64 8.93
CA ILE A 209 17.92 -0.04 7.64
C ILE A 209 18.32 0.89 6.49
N ASP A 210 17.86 2.14 6.49
CA ASP A 210 18.20 3.13 5.46
C ASP A 210 19.70 3.45 5.48
N TRP A 211 20.29 3.55 6.68
CA TRP A 211 21.72 3.74 6.83
C TRP A 211 22.52 2.53 6.32
N LEU A 212 22.12 1.31 6.66
CA LEU A 212 22.74 0.09 6.18
C LEU A 212 22.69 0.01 4.64
N LYS A 213 21.56 0.32 4.02
CA LYS A 213 21.42 0.35 2.55
C LYS A 213 22.37 1.34 1.89
N SER A 214 22.54 2.52 2.49
CA SER A 214 23.43 3.56 1.97
C SER A 214 24.92 3.24 2.16
N HIS A 215 25.24 2.33 3.09
CA HIS A 215 26.62 2.05 3.52
C HIS A 215 27.01 0.57 3.42
N TYR A 216 26.19 -0.30 2.81
CA TYR A 216 26.43 -1.76 2.81
C TYR A 216 27.76 -2.17 2.12
N ILE A 217 28.34 -1.32 1.28
CA ILE A 217 29.64 -1.56 0.63
C ILE A 217 30.82 -1.29 1.60
N ARG A 218 30.61 -0.60 2.73
CA ARG A 218 31.65 -0.27 3.70
C ARG A 218 31.65 -1.25 4.87
N PRO A 219 32.80 -1.78 5.30
CA PRO A 219 32.85 -2.66 6.45
C PRO A 219 32.33 -1.93 7.70
N LEU A 220 31.38 -2.55 8.41
CA LEU A 220 30.86 -2.05 9.67
C LEU A 220 31.98 -2.10 10.73
N ARG A 221 32.40 -0.97 11.27
CA ARG A 221 33.30 -0.93 12.41
C ARG A 221 32.45 -1.04 13.69
N SER A 222 32.62 -2.12 14.42
CA SER A 222 32.05 -2.24 15.77
C SER A 222 32.73 -1.21 16.66
N ILE A 223 31.97 -0.28 17.20
CA ILE A 223 32.43 0.59 18.31
C ILE A 223 32.23 -0.24 19.57
N ARG A 224 33.34 -0.59 20.22
CA ARG A 224 33.36 -1.21 21.56
C ARG A 224 33.00 -0.19 22.62
#